data_f9ee5770571eb6d47db04854c750f6fa
#
_entry.id   f9ee5770571eb6d47db04854c750f6fa
#
_cell.length_a   1.000
_cell.length_b   1.000
_cell.length_c   1.000
_cell.angle_alpha   90.00
_cell.angle_beta   90.00
_cell.angle_gamma   90.00
#
_symmetry.space_group_name_H-M   'P 1'
#
loop_
_entity.id
_entity.type
_entity.pdbx_description
1 polymer ?
#
loop_
_entity_poly.entity_id
_entity_poly.type
_entity_poly.pdbx_seq_one_letter_code
_entity_poly.pdbx_strand_id
1 'polypeptide(L)'
;MKNSFFSKFTPKEPKFFPLLKQLSDVLSASSVLLVESLQHDLPTERADYYKQIKDMEREGDRLTHLIFDELSTTFITPFDREDIHDLASCMDDVIDGINSSAKRIVIYNPRPISESGKELSRLIHEEAINIGKAMDLSLIHISEP
;
A
#
# COMPACT_ATOMS: atom_id res chain seq x y z
N MET A 1 -29.05 -29.31 19.00
CA MET A 1 -28.09 -28.54 19.83
C MET A 1 -26.75 -29.26 19.90
N LYS A 2 -26.03 -29.38 18.82
CA LYS A 2 -24.65 -29.91 18.80
C LYS A 2 -24.00 -29.30 17.56
N ASN A 3 -23.25 -28.23 17.70
CA ASN A 3 -22.21 -27.79 16.73
C ASN A 3 -21.46 -26.52 17.18
N SER A 4 -21.64 -26.07 18.44
CA SER A 4 -20.96 -24.83 18.88
C SER A 4 -19.54 -25.04 19.45
N PHE A 5 -19.13 -26.30 19.71
CA PHE A 5 -17.84 -26.55 20.35
C PHE A 5 -16.70 -26.72 19.33
N PHE A 6 -17.02 -27.25 18.13
CA PHE A 6 -16.01 -27.46 17.08
C PHE A 6 -15.73 -26.21 16.24
N SER A 7 -16.61 -25.20 16.23
CA SER A 7 -16.38 -23.93 15.51
C SER A 7 -15.27 -23.08 16.14
N LYS A 8 -14.85 -23.37 17.39
CA LYS A 8 -13.71 -22.74 18.06
C LYS A 8 -12.35 -23.30 17.63
N PHE A 9 -12.33 -24.44 16.93
CA PHE A 9 -11.11 -25.13 16.49
C PHE A 9 -10.91 -25.09 14.96
N THR A 10 -11.81 -24.47 14.20
CA THR A 10 -11.52 -24.18 12.81
C THR A 10 -10.48 -23.05 12.77
N PRO A 11 -9.30 -23.26 12.15
CA PRO A 11 -8.33 -22.18 11.96
C PRO A 11 -9.06 -21.04 11.22
N LYS A 12 -9.03 -19.83 11.78
CA LYS A 12 -9.46 -18.65 11.06
C LYS A 12 -8.64 -18.55 9.79
N GLU A 13 -9.30 -18.39 8.64
CA GLU A 13 -8.58 -18.14 7.38
C GLU A 13 -7.64 -16.93 7.56
N PRO A 14 -6.34 -17.08 7.23
CA PRO A 14 -5.40 -15.97 7.36
C PRO A 14 -5.83 -14.79 6.49
N LYS A 15 -5.88 -13.60 7.06
CA LYS A 15 -6.29 -12.37 6.35
C LYS A 15 -5.14 -11.67 5.61
N PHE A 16 -4.01 -12.33 5.38
CA PHE A 16 -2.82 -11.74 4.77
C PHE A 16 -3.10 -11.17 3.38
N PHE A 17 -3.71 -11.96 2.50
CA PHE A 17 -3.91 -11.54 1.11
C PHE A 17 -4.89 -10.39 0.97
N PRO A 18 -6.07 -10.39 1.64
CA PRO A 18 -6.93 -9.22 1.65
C PRO A 18 -6.24 -7.96 2.19
N LEU A 19 -5.41 -8.09 3.23
CA LEU A 19 -4.67 -6.95 3.79
C LEU A 19 -3.55 -6.48 2.85
N LEU A 20 -2.78 -7.39 2.26
CA LEU A 20 -1.76 -7.05 1.26
C LEU A 20 -2.38 -6.40 0.02
N LYS A 21 -3.56 -6.87 -0.42
CA LYS A 21 -4.30 -6.23 -1.51
C LYS A 21 -4.72 -4.81 -1.14
N GLN A 22 -5.28 -4.60 0.04
CA GLN A 22 -5.62 -3.26 0.52
C GLN A 22 -4.39 -2.35 0.58
N LEU A 23 -3.26 -2.85 1.05
CA LEU A 23 -2.01 -2.09 1.10
C LEU A 23 -1.51 -1.72 -0.30
N SER A 24 -1.61 -2.65 -1.28
CA SER A 24 -1.28 -2.35 -2.68
C SER A 24 -2.23 -1.32 -3.30
N ASP A 25 -3.51 -1.30 -2.91
CA ASP A 25 -4.47 -0.29 -3.34
C ASP A 25 -4.12 1.10 -2.79
N VAL A 26 -3.68 1.18 -1.53
CA VAL A 26 -3.16 2.42 -0.92
C VAL A 26 -1.91 2.90 -1.63
N LEU A 27 -0.98 2.01 -1.98
CA LEU A 27 0.21 2.33 -2.76
C LEU A 27 -0.16 2.93 -4.13
N SER A 28 -1.10 2.31 -4.85
CA SER A 28 -1.59 2.82 -6.14
C SER A 28 -2.26 4.19 -5.98
N ALA A 29 -3.09 4.38 -4.96
CA ALA A 29 -3.75 5.65 -4.67
C ALA A 29 -2.75 6.75 -4.33
N SER A 30 -1.72 6.46 -3.51
CA SER A 30 -0.65 7.42 -3.18
C SER A 30 0.14 7.82 -4.42
N SER A 31 0.47 6.86 -5.27
CA SER A 31 1.30 7.09 -6.46
C SER A 31 0.59 7.96 -7.51
N VAL A 32 -0.71 7.75 -7.75
CA VAL A 32 -1.47 8.60 -8.67
C VAL A 32 -1.61 10.03 -8.15
N LEU A 33 -1.84 10.21 -6.86
CA LEU A 33 -1.88 11.54 -6.23
C LEU A 33 -0.54 12.28 -6.39
N LEU A 34 0.60 11.57 -6.30
CA LEU A 34 1.90 12.15 -6.57
C LEU A 34 2.00 12.61 -8.03
N VAL A 35 1.65 11.75 -9.00
CA VAL A 35 1.65 12.10 -10.43
C VAL A 35 0.82 13.36 -10.70
N GLU A 36 -0.39 13.42 -10.15
CA GLU A 36 -1.29 14.55 -10.32
C GLU A 36 -0.71 15.81 -9.68
N SER A 37 -0.17 15.73 -8.46
CA SER A 37 0.40 16.87 -7.74
C SER A 37 1.53 17.57 -8.52
N LEU A 38 2.29 16.82 -9.31
CA LEU A 38 3.38 17.33 -10.15
C LEU A 38 2.90 18.07 -11.41
N GLN A 39 1.62 17.99 -11.76
CA GLN A 39 1.02 18.74 -12.87
C GLN A 39 0.58 20.15 -12.44
N HIS A 40 0.54 20.42 -11.13
CA HIS A 40 0.09 21.69 -10.57
C HIS A 40 1.26 22.53 -10.08
N ASP A 41 1.20 23.83 -10.30
CA ASP A 41 2.24 24.77 -9.90
C ASP A 41 1.85 25.67 -8.70
N LEU A 42 0.56 25.71 -8.36
CA LEU A 42 0.08 26.50 -7.24
C LEU A 42 0.39 25.82 -5.90
N PRO A 43 0.98 26.57 -4.94
CA PRO A 43 1.31 26.03 -3.61
C PRO A 43 0.10 25.44 -2.88
N THR A 44 -1.08 26.06 -3.05
CA THR A 44 -2.33 25.62 -2.43
C THR A 44 -2.77 24.26 -2.96
N GLU A 45 -2.73 24.05 -4.28
CA GLU A 45 -3.07 22.75 -4.90
C GLU A 45 -2.11 21.66 -4.46
N ARG A 46 -0.81 21.93 -4.47
CA ARG A 46 0.22 21.00 -3.98
C ARG A 46 0.03 20.64 -2.51
N ALA A 47 -0.37 21.59 -1.68
CA ALA A 47 -0.66 21.35 -0.27
C ALA A 47 -1.90 20.46 -0.09
N ASP A 48 -2.93 20.61 -0.92
CA ASP A 48 -4.13 19.77 -0.90
C ASP A 48 -3.81 18.32 -1.33
N TYR A 49 -2.99 18.13 -2.35
CA TYR A 49 -2.49 16.79 -2.73
C TYR A 49 -1.64 16.17 -1.62
N TYR A 50 -0.74 16.94 -1.02
CA TYR A 50 0.08 16.44 0.09
C TYR A 50 -0.78 15.96 1.27
N LYS A 51 -1.86 16.69 1.60
CA LYS A 51 -2.78 16.28 2.66
C LYS A 51 -3.41 14.92 2.36
N GLN A 52 -3.87 14.71 1.12
CA GLN A 52 -4.44 13.42 0.70
C GLN A 52 -3.39 12.30 0.74
N ILE A 53 -2.17 12.56 0.27
CA ILE A 53 -1.05 11.61 0.33
C ILE A 53 -0.72 11.25 1.78
N LYS A 54 -0.76 12.22 2.70
CA LYS A 54 -0.55 11.98 4.14
C LYS A 54 -1.64 11.10 4.75
N ASP A 55 -2.87 11.23 4.31
CA ASP A 55 -3.95 10.36 4.75
C ASP A 55 -3.76 8.92 4.22
N MET A 56 -3.25 8.75 2.99
CA MET A 56 -2.88 7.44 2.43
C MET A 56 -1.72 6.80 3.20
N GLU A 57 -0.69 7.56 3.56
CA GLU A 57 0.44 7.07 4.37
C GLU A 57 -0.05 6.54 5.73
N ARG A 58 -0.92 7.26 6.42
CA ARG A 58 -1.50 6.80 7.68
C ARG A 58 -2.31 5.50 7.53
N GLU A 59 -3.03 5.36 6.42
CA GLU A 59 -3.75 4.13 6.14
C GLU A 59 -2.80 2.97 5.78
N GLY A 60 -1.71 3.25 5.05
CA GLY A 60 -0.62 2.30 4.79
C GLY A 60 -0.02 1.78 6.09
N ASP A 61 0.40 2.67 6.99
CA ASP A 61 0.90 2.34 8.33
C ASP A 61 -0.06 1.41 9.08
N ARG A 62 -1.35 1.77 9.09
CA ARG A 62 -2.37 0.98 9.80
C ARG A 62 -2.49 -0.43 9.24
N LEU A 63 -2.49 -0.58 7.92
CA LEU A 63 -2.57 -1.88 7.24
C LEU A 63 -1.32 -2.72 7.47
N THR A 64 -0.15 -2.11 7.41
CA THR A 64 1.13 -2.77 7.68
C THR A 64 1.18 -3.34 9.10
N HIS A 65 0.73 -2.57 10.10
CA HIS A 65 0.59 -3.06 11.47
C HIS A 65 -0.39 -4.23 11.58
N LEU A 66 -1.54 -4.18 10.90
CA LEU A 66 -2.49 -5.30 10.89
C LEU A 66 -1.90 -6.57 10.26
N ILE A 67 -1.10 -6.43 9.20
CA ILE A 67 -0.40 -7.57 8.58
C ILE A 67 0.58 -8.19 9.58
N PHE A 68 1.36 -7.39 10.29
CA PHE A 68 2.32 -7.87 11.29
C PHE A 68 1.63 -8.51 12.50
N ASP A 69 0.52 -7.95 12.95
CA ASP A 69 -0.29 -8.55 14.03
C ASP A 69 -0.86 -9.91 13.59
N GLU A 70 -1.37 -10.02 12.38
CA GLU A 70 -1.87 -11.28 11.83
C GLU A 70 -0.74 -12.32 11.71
N LEU A 71 0.47 -11.91 11.26
CA LEU A 71 1.65 -12.76 11.23
C LEU A 71 2.03 -13.27 12.62
N SER A 72 1.94 -12.43 13.65
CA SER A 72 2.30 -12.80 15.02
C SER A 72 1.34 -13.81 15.65
N THR A 73 0.08 -13.81 15.22
CA THR A 73 -1.01 -14.64 15.79
C THR A 73 -1.32 -15.88 14.98
N THR A 74 -0.86 -15.97 13.73
CA THR A 74 -1.12 -17.11 12.84
C THR A 74 -0.01 -18.14 12.97
N PHE A 75 -0.38 -19.40 13.27
CA PHE A 75 0.58 -20.48 13.49
C PHE A 75 1.12 -21.04 12.16
N ILE A 76 0.26 -21.20 11.16
CA ILE A 76 0.61 -21.71 9.82
C ILE A 76 0.34 -20.62 8.80
N THR A 77 1.36 -20.21 8.05
CA THR A 77 1.25 -19.25 6.95
C THR A 77 1.32 -19.97 5.61
N PRO A 78 0.55 -19.52 4.57
CA PRO A 78 0.54 -20.15 3.24
C PRO A 78 1.86 -19.94 2.46
N PHE A 79 2.63 -18.91 2.82
CA PHE A 79 3.95 -18.58 2.31
C PHE A 79 4.93 -18.38 3.46
N ASP A 80 6.21 -18.21 3.13
CA ASP A 80 7.20 -17.87 4.12
C ASP A 80 6.80 -16.58 4.85
N ARG A 81 6.90 -16.62 6.17
CA ARG A 81 6.53 -15.50 7.05
C ARG A 81 7.39 -14.27 6.79
N GLU A 82 8.68 -14.49 6.50
CA GLU A 82 9.61 -13.42 6.17
C GLU A 82 9.25 -12.76 4.84
N ASP A 83 8.85 -13.54 3.83
CA ASP A 83 8.43 -13.00 2.53
C ASP A 83 7.19 -12.10 2.65
N ILE A 84 6.20 -12.50 3.47
CA ILE A 84 4.99 -11.68 3.71
C ILE A 84 5.36 -10.39 4.44
N HIS A 85 6.22 -10.48 5.46
CA HIS A 85 6.71 -9.33 6.21
C HIS A 85 7.46 -8.36 5.30
N ASP A 86 8.40 -8.87 4.50
CA ASP A 86 9.24 -8.06 3.62
C ASP A 86 8.42 -7.39 2.52
N LEU A 87 7.44 -8.09 1.94
CA LEU A 87 6.55 -7.52 0.94
C LEU A 87 5.73 -6.35 1.52
N ALA A 88 5.15 -6.52 2.70
CA ALA A 88 4.41 -5.46 3.37
C ALA A 88 5.31 -4.27 3.71
N SER A 89 6.51 -4.52 4.25
CA SER A 89 7.50 -3.49 4.57
C SER A 89 7.94 -2.71 3.31
N CYS A 90 8.21 -3.40 2.21
CA CYS A 90 8.59 -2.74 0.95
C CYS A 90 7.49 -1.84 0.40
N MET A 91 6.23 -2.27 0.45
CA MET A 91 5.10 -1.42 0.02
C MET A 91 4.96 -0.19 0.92
N ASP A 92 5.09 -0.36 2.21
CA ASP A 92 5.06 0.72 3.21
C ASP A 92 6.18 1.74 2.98
N ASP A 93 7.40 1.28 2.76
CA ASP A 93 8.56 2.12 2.46
C ASP A 93 8.35 2.99 1.20
N VAL A 94 7.68 2.46 0.18
CA VAL A 94 7.36 3.23 -1.04
C VAL A 94 6.29 4.28 -0.75
N ILE A 95 5.25 3.94 0.02
CA ILE A 95 4.20 4.90 0.44
C ILE A 95 4.83 6.04 1.25
N ASP A 96 5.73 5.73 2.17
CA ASP A 96 6.50 6.70 2.96
C ASP A 96 7.39 7.59 2.08
N GLY A 97 8.03 7.00 1.07
CA GLY A 97 8.83 7.72 0.10
C GLY A 97 8.00 8.72 -0.72
N ILE A 98 6.79 8.32 -1.13
CA ILE A 98 5.83 9.20 -1.82
C ILE A 98 5.43 10.37 -0.92
N ASN A 99 5.06 10.09 0.34
CA ASN A 99 4.68 11.11 1.33
C ASN A 99 5.83 12.09 1.59
N SER A 100 7.05 11.59 1.76
CA SER A 100 8.24 12.41 1.98
C SER A 100 8.57 13.29 0.77
N SER A 101 8.39 12.78 -0.44
CA SER A 101 8.59 13.53 -1.69
C SER A 101 7.56 14.63 -1.83
N ALA A 102 6.27 14.33 -1.62
CA ALA A 102 5.20 15.31 -1.66
C ALA A 102 5.41 16.44 -0.63
N LYS A 103 5.84 16.09 0.58
CA LYS A 103 6.19 17.06 1.63
C LYS A 103 7.30 18.01 1.19
N ARG A 104 8.37 17.49 0.58
CA ARG A 104 9.49 18.31 0.07
C ARG A 104 9.03 19.23 -1.06
N ILE A 105 8.17 18.75 -1.96
CA ILE A 105 7.61 19.56 -3.05
C ILE A 105 6.79 20.72 -2.50
N VAL A 106 6.02 20.54 -1.45
CA VAL A 106 5.28 21.61 -0.79
C VAL A 106 6.22 22.61 -0.15
N ILE A 107 7.25 22.14 0.58
CA ILE A 107 8.19 23.00 1.32
C ILE A 107 9.05 23.85 0.37
N TYR A 108 9.65 23.22 -0.64
CA TYR A 108 10.59 23.87 -1.55
C TYR A 108 9.90 24.53 -2.74
N ASN A 109 8.70 24.11 -3.07
CA ASN A 109 7.87 24.59 -4.17
C ASN A 109 8.63 24.82 -5.49
N PRO A 110 9.35 23.80 -6.00
CA PRO A 110 10.13 23.95 -7.23
C PRO A 110 9.23 24.28 -8.41
N ARG A 111 9.68 25.22 -9.26
CA ARG A 111 8.95 25.65 -10.46
C ARG A 111 9.92 25.92 -11.61
N PRO A 112 9.73 25.23 -12.75
CA PRO A 112 8.84 24.10 -12.99
C PRO A 112 9.39 22.82 -12.34
N ILE A 113 8.51 21.81 -12.21
CA ILE A 113 8.98 20.44 -11.97
C ILE A 113 9.63 19.92 -13.26
N SER A 114 10.79 19.29 -13.15
CA SER A 114 11.49 18.74 -14.30
C SER A 114 10.69 17.63 -14.97
N GLU A 115 10.83 17.49 -16.29
CA GLU A 115 10.19 16.37 -17.02
C GLU A 115 10.68 15.01 -16.50
N SER A 116 11.95 14.90 -16.12
CA SER A 116 12.46 13.67 -15.49
C SER A 116 11.76 13.36 -14.16
N GLY A 117 11.43 14.37 -13.35
CA GLY A 117 10.67 14.18 -12.12
C GLY A 117 9.25 13.69 -12.38
N LYS A 118 8.59 14.26 -13.38
CA LYS A 118 7.25 13.82 -13.80
C LYS A 118 7.29 12.39 -14.35
N GLU A 119 8.27 12.06 -15.16
CA GLU A 119 8.43 10.71 -15.72
C GLU A 119 8.69 9.68 -14.62
N LEU A 120 9.56 9.98 -13.65
CA LEU A 120 9.83 9.10 -12.52
C LEU A 120 8.54 8.83 -11.72
N SER A 121 7.71 9.83 -11.50
CA SER A 121 6.44 9.64 -10.79
C SER A 121 5.47 8.72 -11.56
N ARG A 122 5.43 8.81 -12.90
CA ARG A 122 4.62 7.90 -13.74
C ARG A 122 5.12 6.47 -13.65
N LEU A 123 6.43 6.25 -13.69
CA LEU A 123 7.02 4.91 -13.54
C LEU A 123 6.70 4.31 -12.17
N ILE A 124 6.78 5.08 -11.10
CA ILE A 124 6.37 4.63 -9.76
C ILE A 124 4.89 4.21 -9.77
N HIS A 125 4.02 4.97 -10.42
CA HIS A 125 2.61 4.63 -10.52
C HIS A 125 2.35 3.37 -11.36
N GLU A 126 3.04 3.19 -12.49
CA GLU A 126 2.96 1.97 -13.31
C GLU A 126 3.36 0.72 -12.52
N GLU A 127 4.43 0.80 -11.75
CA GLU A 127 4.88 -0.32 -10.90
C GLU A 127 3.89 -0.59 -9.74
N ALA A 128 3.31 0.44 -9.15
CA ALA A 128 2.26 0.28 -8.14
C ALA A 128 1.03 -0.47 -8.70
N ILE A 129 0.62 -0.17 -9.93
CA ILE A 129 -0.44 -0.90 -10.64
C ILE A 129 -0.05 -2.36 -10.89
N ASN A 130 1.19 -2.62 -11.29
CA ASN A 130 1.67 -3.98 -11.53
C ASN A 130 1.68 -4.82 -10.24
N ILE A 131 2.08 -4.23 -9.12
CA ILE A 131 1.98 -4.87 -7.80
C ILE A 131 0.52 -5.20 -7.47
N GLY A 132 -0.40 -4.27 -7.69
CA GLY A 132 -1.84 -4.50 -7.48
C GLY A 132 -2.38 -5.67 -8.30
N LYS A 133 -2.01 -5.79 -9.57
CA LYS A 133 -2.38 -6.92 -10.44
C LYS A 133 -1.81 -8.25 -9.93
N ALA A 134 -0.58 -8.25 -9.43
CA ALA A 134 0.03 -9.45 -8.85
C ALA A 134 -0.72 -9.90 -7.59
N MET A 135 -1.17 -8.95 -6.76
CA MET A 135 -2.00 -9.26 -5.59
C MET A 135 -3.36 -9.84 -5.98
N ASP A 136 -4.02 -9.33 -7.01
CA ASP A 136 -5.29 -9.87 -7.52
C ASP A 136 -5.14 -11.32 -8.00
N LEU A 137 -4.07 -11.64 -8.73
CA LEU A 137 -3.78 -13.01 -9.18
C LEU A 137 -3.53 -13.97 -8.01
N SER A 138 -2.85 -13.50 -6.97
CA SER A 138 -2.60 -14.29 -5.75
C SER A 138 -3.89 -14.65 -5.02
N LEU A 139 -4.85 -13.71 -4.95
CA LEU A 139 -6.16 -13.95 -4.35
C LEU A 139 -6.99 -14.98 -5.12
N ILE A 140 -6.91 -14.99 -6.46
CA ILE A 140 -7.63 -15.95 -7.31
C ILE A 140 -7.10 -17.37 -7.08
N HIS A 141 -5.79 -17.57 -7.01
CA HIS A 141 -5.17 -18.89 -6.81
C HIS A 141 -5.43 -19.52 -5.43
N ILE A 142 -5.75 -18.70 -4.42
CA ILE A 142 -6.04 -19.19 -3.06
C ILE A 142 -7.52 -19.54 -2.89
N SER A 143 -8.41 -18.95 -3.69
CA SER A 143 -9.84 -19.22 -3.65
C SER A 143 -10.29 -20.37 -4.54
N GLU A 144 -9.40 -20.99 -5.32
CA GLU A 144 -9.69 -22.21 -6.07
C GLU A 144 -9.35 -23.44 -5.22
N PRO A 145 -10.31 -24.36 -5.00
CA PRO A 145 -10.10 -25.60 -4.23
C PRO A 145 -9.22 -26.61 -4.95
#